data_38380a672e055d41aa309e84f1d4c99a
#
_entry.id   38380a672e055d41aa309e84f1d4c99a
#
_cell.length_a   1.000
_cell.length_b   1.000
_cell.length_c   1.000
_cell.angle_alpha   90.00
_cell.angle_beta   90.00
_cell.angle_gamma   90.00
#
_symmetry.space_group_name_H-M   'P 1'
#
loop_
_entity.id
_entity.type
_entity.pdbx_description
1 polymer ?
#
loop_
_entity_poly.entity_id
_entity_poly.type
_entity_poly.pdbx_seq_one_letter_code
_entity_poly.pdbx_strand_id
1 'polypeptide(L)'
;MAKKRRKLNKDFEKKIYSSRKNVELVLAKIYDIDDEDIQKEYITAFNGVVNLYDELKENYEQEGFNDSSDVLMSNYKNAFDLFESEFEI
;
A
#
# COMPACT_ATOMS: atom_id res chain seq x y z
N MET A 1 -29.34 0.01 -18.86
CA MET A 1 -28.52 0.92 -18.04
C MET A 1 -27.05 0.79 -18.41
N ALA A 2 -26.41 1.88 -18.76
CA ALA A 2 -25.01 1.85 -19.15
C ALA A 2 -24.13 1.65 -17.92
N LYS A 3 -23.19 0.73 -18.00
CA LYS A 3 -22.19 0.58 -16.96
C LYS A 3 -21.24 1.76 -17.00
N LYS A 4 -20.92 2.33 -15.85
CA LYS A 4 -19.92 3.35 -15.75
C LYS A 4 -18.57 2.76 -16.19
N ARG A 5 -17.93 3.38 -17.18
CA ARG A 5 -16.63 2.94 -17.64
C ARG A 5 -15.57 3.42 -16.67
N ARG A 6 -14.74 2.49 -16.20
CA ARG A 6 -13.58 2.84 -15.41
C ARG A 6 -12.47 3.31 -16.34
N LYS A 7 -11.84 4.41 -15.98
CA LYS A 7 -10.69 4.90 -16.71
C LYS A 7 -9.46 4.09 -16.29
N LEU A 8 -8.82 3.44 -17.24
CA LEU A 8 -7.62 2.65 -16.96
C LEU A 8 -6.37 3.49 -17.21
N ASN A 9 -5.36 3.27 -16.39
CA ASN A 9 -4.07 3.92 -16.53
C ASN A 9 -2.99 2.88 -16.25
N LYS A 10 -2.31 2.46 -17.30
CA LYS A 10 -1.31 1.38 -17.21
C LYS A 10 -0.12 1.76 -16.33
N ASP A 11 0.31 3.01 -16.37
CA ASP A 11 1.41 3.46 -15.53
C ASP A 11 1.03 3.43 -14.06
N PHE A 12 -0.20 3.82 -13.76
CA PHE A 12 -0.72 3.77 -12.39
C PHE A 12 -0.85 2.32 -11.91
N GLU A 13 -1.30 1.42 -12.77
CA GLU A 13 -1.39 0.00 -12.45
C GLU A 13 -0.02 -0.59 -12.13
N LYS A 14 1.02 -0.19 -12.86
CA LYS A 14 2.39 -0.61 -12.57
C LYS A 14 2.84 -0.11 -11.20
N LYS A 15 2.47 1.10 -10.82
CA LYS A 15 2.77 1.65 -9.50
C LYS A 15 2.08 0.86 -8.39
N ILE A 16 0.82 0.50 -8.60
CA ILE A 16 0.08 -0.33 -7.64
C ILE A 16 0.76 -1.68 -7.50
N TYR A 17 1.14 -2.30 -8.61
CA TYR A 17 1.81 -3.59 -8.59
C TYR A 17 3.16 -3.53 -7.87
N SER A 18 3.96 -2.50 -8.15
CA SER A 18 5.23 -2.30 -7.44
C SER A 18 5.02 -2.07 -5.96
N SER A 19 3.97 -1.31 -5.61
CA SER A 19 3.62 -1.07 -4.20
C SER A 19 3.24 -2.37 -3.49
N ARG A 20 2.47 -3.23 -4.16
CA ARG A 20 2.12 -4.53 -3.61
C ARG A 20 3.37 -5.37 -3.31
N LYS A 21 4.32 -5.39 -4.24
CA LYS A 21 5.58 -6.11 -4.03
C LYS A 21 6.36 -5.58 -2.84
N ASN A 22 6.41 -4.26 -2.71
CA ASN A 22 7.09 -3.62 -1.57
C ASN A 22 6.43 -3.98 -0.25
N VAL A 23 5.09 -3.98 -0.20
CA VAL A 23 4.34 -4.39 0.98
C VAL A 23 4.64 -5.84 1.33
N GLU A 24 4.63 -6.73 0.35
CA GLU A 24 4.90 -8.15 0.55
C GLU A 24 6.33 -8.38 1.06
N LEU A 25 7.31 -7.66 0.51
CA LEU A 25 8.70 -7.77 0.95
C LEU A 25 8.87 -7.34 2.41
N VAL A 26 8.25 -6.24 2.79
CA VAL A 26 8.33 -5.75 4.17
C VAL A 26 7.65 -6.73 5.12
N LEU A 27 6.48 -7.24 4.76
CA LEU A 27 5.78 -8.24 5.56
C LEU A 27 6.64 -9.49 5.77
N ALA A 28 7.29 -9.96 4.71
CA ALA A 28 8.18 -11.12 4.81
C ALA A 28 9.32 -10.88 5.81
N LYS A 29 9.90 -9.68 5.77
CA LYS A 29 10.97 -9.31 6.71
C LYS A 29 10.45 -9.21 8.14
N ILE A 30 9.25 -8.66 8.33
CA ILE A 30 8.63 -8.57 9.65
C ILE A 30 8.40 -9.97 10.23
N TYR A 31 7.85 -10.87 9.44
CA TYR A 31 7.60 -12.25 9.89
C TYR A 31 8.89 -13.03 10.17
N ASP A 32 10.03 -12.55 9.68
CA ASP A 32 11.33 -13.15 9.94
C ASP A 32 11.97 -12.66 11.25
N ILE A 33 11.35 -11.71 11.93
CA ILE A 33 11.83 -11.20 13.22
C ILE A 33 11.60 -12.26 14.29
N ASP A 34 12.66 -12.65 15.00
CA ASP A 34 12.59 -13.70 16.01
C ASP A 34 11.90 -13.27 17.32
N ASP A 35 12.07 -12.01 17.70
CA ASP A 35 11.46 -11.48 18.92
C ASP A 35 9.99 -11.16 18.68
N GLU A 36 9.10 -11.87 19.41
CA GLU A 36 7.66 -11.72 19.23
C GLU A 36 7.15 -10.32 19.58
N ASP A 37 7.68 -9.68 20.59
CA ASP A 37 7.25 -8.35 20.99
C ASP A 37 7.64 -7.30 19.95
N ILE A 38 8.85 -7.41 19.44
CA ILE A 38 9.34 -6.54 18.36
C ILE A 38 8.53 -6.77 17.09
N GLN A 39 8.27 -8.04 16.76
CA GLN A 39 7.48 -8.40 15.59
C GLN A 39 6.09 -7.78 15.66
N LYS A 40 5.42 -7.87 16.81
CA LYS A 40 4.10 -7.28 17.01
C LYS A 40 4.10 -5.77 16.84
N GLU A 41 5.13 -5.12 17.36
CA GLU A 41 5.28 -3.67 17.22
C GLU A 41 5.40 -3.28 15.74
N TYR A 42 6.21 -4.01 14.99
CA TYR A 42 6.38 -3.75 13.56
C TYR A 42 5.09 -4.03 12.78
N ILE A 43 4.40 -5.12 13.08
CA ILE A 43 3.12 -5.45 12.43
C ILE A 43 2.10 -4.36 12.70
N THR A 44 1.97 -3.92 13.94
CA THR A 44 1.02 -2.87 14.32
C THR A 44 1.30 -1.58 13.56
N ALA A 45 2.56 -1.18 13.50
CA ALA A 45 2.96 0.02 12.77
C ALA A 45 2.71 -0.11 11.27
N PHE A 46 3.03 -1.27 10.71
CA PHE A 46 2.90 -1.48 9.26
C PHE A 46 1.46 -1.67 8.81
N ASN A 47 0.54 -2.05 9.70
CA ASN A 47 -0.89 -2.17 9.36
C ASN A 47 -1.46 -0.87 8.79
N GLY A 48 -1.01 0.28 9.27
CA GLY A 48 -1.42 1.56 8.71
C GLY A 48 -1.05 1.70 7.25
N VAL A 49 0.15 1.26 6.89
CA VAL A 49 0.63 1.28 5.50
C VAL A 49 -0.18 0.32 4.64
N VAL A 50 -0.43 -0.89 5.14
CA VAL A 50 -1.23 -1.90 4.42
C VAL A 50 -2.64 -1.39 4.16
N ASN A 51 -3.26 -0.76 5.15
CA ASN A 51 -4.61 -0.22 5.01
C ASN A 51 -4.67 0.86 3.93
N LEU A 52 -3.67 1.72 3.86
CA LEU A 52 -3.61 2.75 2.82
C LEU A 52 -3.38 2.13 1.44
N TYR A 53 -2.58 1.08 1.36
CA TYR A 53 -2.41 0.35 0.11
C TYR A 53 -3.73 -0.29 -0.33
N ASP A 54 -4.46 -0.93 0.59
CA ASP A 54 -5.74 -1.57 0.27
C ASP A 54 -6.76 -0.55 -0.21
N GLU A 55 -6.82 0.61 0.44
CA GLU A 55 -7.72 1.70 0.04
C GLU A 55 -7.41 2.18 -1.37
N LEU A 56 -6.14 2.38 -1.67
CA LEU A 56 -5.67 2.76 -3.00
C LEU A 56 -6.08 1.73 -4.05
N LYS A 57 -5.81 0.47 -3.77
CA LYS A 57 -6.11 -0.64 -4.68
C LYS A 57 -7.61 -0.77 -4.94
N GLU A 58 -8.41 -0.77 -3.87
CA GLU A 58 -9.86 -0.88 -3.98
C GLU A 58 -10.46 0.27 -4.75
N ASN A 59 -10.02 1.49 -4.48
CA ASN A 59 -10.50 2.66 -5.20
C ASN A 59 -10.24 2.51 -6.70
N TYR A 60 -9.04 2.09 -7.07
CA TYR A 60 -8.70 1.90 -8.48
C TYR A 60 -9.54 0.78 -9.11
N GLU A 61 -9.75 -0.32 -8.40
CA GLU A 61 -10.53 -1.44 -8.93
C GLU A 61 -12.00 -1.06 -9.16
N GLN A 62 -12.55 -0.23 -8.30
CA GLN A 62 -13.96 0.16 -8.38
C GLN A 62 -14.20 1.35 -9.30
N GLU A 63 -13.35 2.37 -9.22
CA GLU A 63 -13.57 3.65 -9.89
C GLU A 63 -12.61 3.88 -11.08
N GLY A 64 -11.55 3.09 -11.18
CA GLY A 64 -10.50 3.33 -12.14
C GLY A 64 -9.62 4.51 -11.73
N PHE A 65 -8.87 5.05 -12.69
CA PHE A 65 -8.02 6.21 -12.44
C PHE A 65 -8.90 7.46 -12.34
N ASN A 66 -8.86 8.13 -11.21
CA ASN A 66 -9.75 9.25 -10.90
C ASN A 66 -9.01 10.32 -10.12
N ASP A 67 -9.71 11.39 -9.76
CA ASP A 67 -9.11 12.54 -9.07
C ASP A 67 -8.48 12.18 -7.72
N SER A 68 -8.94 11.10 -7.09
CA SER A 68 -8.39 10.66 -5.80
C SER A 68 -7.16 9.76 -5.96
N SER A 69 -6.89 9.24 -7.15
CA SER A 69 -5.84 8.24 -7.36
C SER A 69 -4.46 8.70 -6.91
N ASP A 70 -4.05 9.89 -7.32
CA ASP A 70 -2.73 10.42 -6.97
C ASP A 70 -2.63 10.74 -5.48
N VAL A 71 -3.71 11.22 -4.87
CA VAL A 71 -3.76 11.50 -3.44
C VAL A 71 -3.60 10.21 -2.65
N LEU A 72 -4.34 9.16 -3.02
CA LEU A 72 -4.26 7.87 -2.35
C LEU A 72 -2.87 7.24 -2.51
N MET A 73 -2.27 7.36 -3.69
CA MET A 73 -0.91 6.88 -3.92
C MET A 73 0.10 7.65 -3.05
N SER A 74 -0.04 8.97 -2.95
CA SER A 74 0.84 9.79 -2.12
C SER A 74 0.69 9.44 -0.64
N ASN A 75 -0.54 9.24 -0.16
CA ASN A 75 -0.79 8.84 1.22
C ASN A 75 -0.11 7.52 1.56
N TYR A 76 -0.24 6.54 0.67
CA TYR A 76 0.42 5.26 0.85
C TYR A 76 1.95 5.41 0.87
N LYS A 77 2.52 6.13 -0.10
CA LYS A 77 3.97 6.30 -0.18
C LYS A 77 4.54 7.02 1.02
N ASN A 78 3.86 8.07 1.46
CA ASN A 78 4.30 8.82 2.64
C ASN A 78 4.29 7.95 3.89
N ALA A 79 3.26 7.15 4.06
CA ALA A 79 3.17 6.24 5.20
C ALA A 79 4.26 5.16 5.13
N PHE A 80 4.53 4.64 3.94
CA PHE A 80 5.58 3.65 3.73
C PHE A 80 6.96 4.22 4.06
N ASP A 81 7.25 5.42 3.55
CA ASP A 81 8.52 6.09 3.81
C ASP A 81 8.71 6.40 5.29
N LEU A 82 7.65 6.83 5.96
CA LEU A 82 7.68 7.11 7.39
C LEU A 82 7.96 5.82 8.17
N PHE A 83 7.32 4.73 7.79
CA PHE A 83 7.56 3.44 8.42
C PHE A 83 9.04 3.04 8.27
N GLU A 84 9.58 3.16 7.06
CA GLU A 84 10.99 2.82 6.80
C GLU A 84 11.96 3.68 7.60
N SER A 85 11.61 4.95 7.83
CA SER A 85 12.48 5.85 8.60
C SER A 85 12.44 5.55 10.10
N GLU A 86 11.34 5.00 10.60
CA GLU A 86 11.19 4.69 12.03
C GLU A 86 11.60 3.27 12.39
N PHE A 87 11.44 2.34 11.46
CA PHE A 87 11.70 0.92 11.69
C PHE A 87 12.73 0.41 10.67
N GLU A 88 13.86 -0.03 11.16
CA GLU A 88 14.90 -0.59 10.30
C GLU A 88 14.53 -2.04 9.92
N ILE A 89 14.38 -2.26 8.64
CA ILE A 89 14.08 -3.58 8.12
C ILE A 89 15.06 -3.97 7.02
#